data_e02b04b46c1108e19bc828091fb2d51b
#
_entry.id   e02b04b46c1108e19bc828091fb2d51b
#
_cell.length_a   1.000
_cell.length_b   1.000
_cell.length_c   1.000
_cell.angle_alpha   90.00
_cell.angle_beta   90.00
_cell.angle_gamma   90.00
#
_symmetry.space_group_name_H-M   'P 1'
#
loop_
_entity.id
_entity.type
_entity.pdbx_description
1 polymer ?
#
loop_
_entity_poly.entity_id
_entity_poly.type
_entity_poly.pdbx_seq_one_letter_code
_entity_poly.pdbx_strand_id
1 'polypeptide(L)'
;MAPYGTCFPEVGVTDFPAIAELITKLNINLLVVGPEVPLVEGLVDYLRAKKGMHNLLIVGPDAKGAQIEGSKEFSKAFMLRYNIPTASYRTFDKAGYTQALEYLKELQPPYVLKADGLAAGKGVVIAETLEEAGRELQWMLSGRFGEASARVVIEEYLSGIECSVFVATDGKNWRVLPVAKDYKRIGEGDTGANTGGMGSVSPVAFADEAFMAKVEERIIRPTIEGLQKEGIDYRGFIFIGLMNVSGNPYVIEYNCRMGDPETESVMLRIDSDFVELLERMAMGDLGDYQLQESPEYAATVVLVSQGYPENYPKGFPISYPHMPTFDSALFHAGTMQDASGHLVTSGGRVLTASCLGTTLQEALDRCYHLADQVHYRGKTLRRDIGQDLIKLQGE
;
A
#
# COMPACT_ATOMS: atom_id res chain seq x y z
N MET A 1 19.38 2.26 -7.48
CA MET A 1 18.79 3.40 -8.23
C MET A 1 19.77 4.08 -9.18
N ALA A 2 21.00 4.41 -8.74
CA ALA A 2 21.98 5.13 -9.59
C ALA A 2 22.19 4.60 -11.03
N PRO A 3 22.11 3.29 -11.33
CA PRO A 3 22.19 2.81 -12.71
C PRO A 3 20.98 3.18 -13.58
N TYR A 4 19.84 3.48 -12.96
CA TYR A 4 18.56 3.71 -13.65
C TYR A 4 18.08 5.16 -13.58
N GLY A 5 18.71 6.00 -12.75
CA GLY A 5 18.31 7.39 -12.59
C GLY A 5 19.17 8.17 -11.60
N THR A 6 18.96 9.47 -11.55
CA THR A 6 19.66 10.37 -10.62
C THR A 6 18.84 10.49 -9.33
N CYS A 7 19.47 10.28 -8.18
CA CYS A 7 18.86 10.46 -6.87
C CYS A 7 19.23 11.83 -6.29
N PHE A 8 18.28 12.47 -5.63
CA PHE A 8 18.44 13.76 -4.94
C PHE A 8 18.05 13.62 -3.45
N PRO A 9 18.87 12.89 -2.66
CA PRO A 9 18.52 12.59 -1.26
C PRO A 9 18.47 13.84 -0.36
N GLU A 10 19.02 14.96 -0.83
CA GLU A 10 18.98 16.26 -0.16
C GLU A 10 17.63 16.98 -0.28
N VAL A 11 16.75 16.54 -1.21
CA VAL A 11 15.42 17.12 -1.40
C VAL A 11 14.40 16.34 -0.60
N GLY A 12 13.85 16.95 0.44
CA GLY A 12 12.78 16.34 1.25
C GLY A 12 11.49 16.16 0.45
N VAL A 13 10.78 15.06 0.68
CA VAL A 13 9.52 14.75 -0.03
C VAL A 13 8.40 15.76 0.22
N THR A 14 8.51 16.55 1.27
CA THR A 14 7.58 17.65 1.63
C THR A 14 8.17 19.03 1.39
N ASP A 15 9.39 19.13 0.85
CA ASP A 15 9.97 20.42 0.43
C ASP A 15 9.47 20.77 -0.98
N PHE A 16 8.23 21.23 -1.05
CA PHE A 16 7.55 21.55 -2.32
C PHE A 16 8.27 22.61 -3.15
N PRO A 17 8.86 23.68 -2.55
CA PRO A 17 9.68 24.64 -3.29
C PRO A 17 10.90 23.98 -3.97
N ALA A 18 11.66 23.15 -3.24
CA ALA A 18 12.84 22.46 -3.79
C ALA A 18 12.46 21.44 -4.87
N ILE A 19 11.35 20.70 -4.68
CA ILE A 19 10.81 19.79 -5.71
C ILE A 19 10.48 20.56 -6.98
N ALA A 20 9.79 21.69 -6.89
CA ALA A 20 9.41 22.51 -8.05
C ALA A 20 10.63 23.13 -8.75
N GLU A 21 11.66 23.52 -8.00
CA GLU A 21 12.94 23.98 -8.58
C GLU A 21 13.63 22.86 -9.34
N LEU A 22 13.68 21.65 -8.77
CA LEU A 22 14.27 20.48 -9.39
C LEU A 22 13.54 20.09 -10.69
N ILE A 23 12.20 20.08 -10.68
CA ILE A 23 11.35 19.84 -11.87
C ILE A 23 11.73 20.82 -12.98
N THR A 24 11.82 22.11 -12.66
CA THR A 24 12.17 23.16 -13.63
C THR A 24 13.59 22.97 -14.16
N LYS A 25 14.56 22.78 -13.26
CA LYS A 25 15.99 22.63 -13.59
C LYS A 25 16.26 21.44 -14.49
N LEU A 26 15.57 20.33 -14.26
CA LEU A 26 15.75 19.08 -15.02
C LEU A 26 14.78 18.95 -16.19
N ASN A 27 13.89 19.93 -16.40
CA ASN A 27 12.86 19.89 -17.44
C ASN A 27 12.01 18.62 -17.38
N ILE A 28 11.52 18.28 -16.19
CA ILE A 28 10.67 17.11 -15.96
C ILE A 28 9.28 17.34 -16.56
N ASN A 29 8.79 16.37 -17.33
CA ASN A 29 7.49 16.43 -18.01
C ASN A 29 6.42 15.60 -17.30
N LEU A 30 6.82 14.53 -16.60
CA LEU A 30 5.94 13.63 -15.86
C LEU A 30 6.46 13.46 -14.43
N LEU A 31 5.59 13.71 -13.46
CA LEU A 31 5.84 13.46 -12.04
C LEU A 31 4.90 12.35 -11.55
N VAL A 32 5.47 11.33 -10.92
CA VAL A 32 4.70 10.30 -10.20
C VAL A 32 4.97 10.45 -8.71
N VAL A 33 3.92 10.67 -7.93
CA VAL A 33 4.04 10.82 -6.47
C VAL A 33 3.81 9.47 -5.82
N GLY A 34 4.88 8.83 -5.36
CA GLY A 34 4.84 7.49 -4.77
C GLY A 34 4.35 7.45 -3.31
N PRO A 35 4.85 8.31 -2.38
CA PRO A 35 4.44 8.28 -0.99
C PRO A 35 3.17 9.10 -0.72
N GLU A 36 2.41 8.72 0.30
CA GLU A 36 1.14 9.35 0.69
C GLU A 36 1.31 10.74 1.32
N VAL A 37 2.37 10.96 2.09
CA VAL A 37 2.55 12.20 2.87
C VAL A 37 2.52 13.45 1.98
N PRO A 38 3.32 13.56 0.91
CA PRO A 38 3.28 14.75 0.04
C PRO A 38 1.93 14.92 -0.68
N LEU A 39 1.19 13.84 -0.95
CA LEU A 39 -0.15 13.92 -1.53
C LEU A 39 -1.14 14.55 -0.53
N VAL A 40 -1.15 14.05 0.70
CA VAL A 40 -2.03 14.55 1.78
C VAL A 40 -1.70 16.01 2.14
N GLU A 41 -0.40 16.37 2.12
CA GLU A 41 0.07 17.73 2.38
C GLU A 41 -0.11 18.70 1.19
N GLY A 42 -0.57 18.21 0.02
CA GLY A 42 -0.99 19.06 -1.10
C GLY A 42 0.12 19.42 -2.10
N LEU A 43 1.11 18.55 -2.31
CA LEU A 43 2.14 18.74 -3.36
C LEU A 43 1.51 19.01 -4.74
N VAL A 44 0.47 18.24 -5.10
CA VAL A 44 -0.19 18.36 -6.41
C VAL A 44 -0.87 19.72 -6.54
N ASP A 45 -1.58 20.18 -5.50
CA ASP A 45 -2.21 21.49 -5.45
C ASP A 45 -1.17 22.60 -5.59
N TYR A 46 -0.06 22.49 -4.84
CA TYR A 46 1.04 23.45 -4.90
C TYR A 46 1.63 23.57 -6.31
N LEU A 47 1.90 22.43 -6.96
CA LEU A 47 2.49 22.42 -8.31
C LEU A 47 1.50 22.95 -9.36
N ARG A 48 0.24 22.57 -9.30
CA ARG A 48 -0.80 23.07 -10.23
C ARG A 48 -1.03 24.58 -10.12
N ALA A 49 -0.91 25.14 -8.91
CA ALA A 49 -1.03 26.59 -8.67
C ALA A 49 0.23 27.36 -9.11
N LYS A 50 1.38 26.69 -9.30
CA LYS A 50 2.64 27.36 -9.59
C LYS A 50 2.77 27.73 -11.07
N LYS A 51 3.07 29.01 -11.33
CA LYS A 51 3.29 29.54 -12.69
C LYS A 51 4.43 28.75 -13.38
N GLY A 52 4.18 28.30 -14.61
CA GLY A 52 5.15 27.53 -15.41
C GLY A 52 5.04 26.01 -15.26
N MET A 53 4.17 25.51 -14.35
CA MET A 53 3.97 24.06 -14.13
C MET A 53 2.70 23.49 -14.81
N HIS A 54 1.97 24.31 -15.57
CA HIS A 54 0.67 23.92 -16.16
C HIS A 54 0.78 22.79 -17.20
N ASN A 55 1.96 22.54 -17.77
CA ASN A 55 2.22 21.45 -18.71
C ASN A 55 2.80 20.19 -18.05
N LEU A 56 3.06 20.25 -16.73
CA LEU A 56 3.57 19.10 -16.00
C LEU A 56 2.46 18.05 -15.86
N LEU A 57 2.69 16.86 -16.38
CA LEU A 57 1.85 15.70 -16.13
C LEU A 57 2.10 15.20 -14.70
N ILE A 58 1.02 15.02 -13.93
CA ILE A 58 1.14 14.58 -12.54
C ILE A 58 0.25 13.37 -12.32
N VAL A 59 0.85 12.28 -11.85
CA VAL A 59 0.16 11.09 -11.34
C VAL A 59 0.16 11.15 -9.82
N GLY A 60 -1.00 11.41 -9.28
CA GLY A 60 -1.30 11.57 -7.85
C GLY A 60 -2.51 12.49 -7.68
N PRO A 61 -3.40 12.21 -6.71
CA PRO A 61 -4.54 13.06 -6.40
C PRO A 61 -4.11 14.40 -5.77
N ASP A 62 -5.02 15.37 -5.77
CA ASP A 62 -4.92 16.56 -4.94
C ASP A 62 -5.07 16.22 -3.44
N ALA A 63 -4.88 17.21 -2.57
CA ALA A 63 -4.97 17.00 -1.12
C ALA A 63 -6.37 16.52 -0.69
N LYS A 64 -7.43 16.92 -1.39
CA LYS A 64 -8.79 16.48 -1.10
C LYS A 64 -8.99 15.01 -1.46
N GLY A 65 -8.51 14.59 -2.64
CA GLY A 65 -8.55 13.19 -3.07
C GLY A 65 -7.68 12.29 -2.20
N ALA A 66 -6.53 12.78 -1.74
CA ALA A 66 -5.64 12.04 -0.85
C ALA A 66 -6.25 11.78 0.54
N GLN A 67 -7.34 12.46 0.92
CA GLN A 67 -8.05 12.20 2.19
C GLN A 67 -8.67 10.79 2.26
N ILE A 68 -8.86 10.09 1.15
CA ILE A 68 -9.29 8.68 1.22
C ILE A 68 -8.29 7.77 1.94
N GLU A 69 -6.98 8.16 2.01
CA GLU A 69 -5.95 7.54 2.84
C GLU A 69 -5.64 8.39 4.07
N GLY A 70 -5.60 9.72 3.92
CA GLY A 70 -5.18 10.67 4.95
C GLY A 70 -6.10 10.72 6.18
N SER A 71 -7.38 10.38 6.03
CA SER A 71 -8.36 10.30 7.13
C SER A 71 -9.27 9.09 6.96
N LYS A 72 -9.23 8.19 7.95
CA LYS A 72 -10.10 7.01 7.97
C LYS A 72 -11.55 7.38 8.17
N GLU A 73 -11.82 8.44 8.95
CA GLU A 73 -13.17 8.99 9.11
C GLU A 73 -13.72 9.51 7.79
N PHE A 74 -12.92 10.30 7.03
CA PHE A 74 -13.31 10.76 5.70
C PHE A 74 -13.60 9.57 4.77
N SER A 75 -12.69 8.60 4.73
CA SER A 75 -12.82 7.38 3.92
C SER A 75 -14.10 6.61 4.24
N LYS A 76 -14.39 6.39 5.53
CA LYS A 76 -15.60 5.69 5.99
C LYS A 76 -16.88 6.48 5.68
N ALA A 77 -16.88 7.79 5.91
CA ALA A 77 -18.01 8.65 5.58
C ALA A 77 -18.27 8.68 4.06
N PHE A 78 -17.20 8.68 3.24
CA PHE A 78 -17.28 8.56 1.80
C PHE A 78 -17.91 7.21 1.39
N MET A 79 -17.41 6.09 1.91
CA MET A 79 -17.95 4.77 1.62
C MET A 79 -19.44 4.65 1.97
N LEU A 80 -19.83 5.16 3.14
CA LEU A 80 -21.23 5.17 3.57
C LEU A 80 -22.12 5.98 2.62
N ARG A 81 -21.65 7.18 2.20
CA ARG A 81 -22.39 8.10 1.32
C ARG A 81 -22.66 7.50 -0.06
N TYR A 82 -21.74 6.70 -0.56
CA TYR A 82 -21.82 6.08 -1.89
C TYR A 82 -22.20 4.58 -1.83
N ASN A 83 -22.68 4.09 -0.68
CA ASN A 83 -23.10 2.70 -0.45
C ASN A 83 -22.02 1.66 -0.78
N ILE A 84 -20.75 2.00 -0.54
CA ILE A 84 -19.62 1.10 -0.74
C ILE A 84 -19.51 0.16 0.47
N PRO A 85 -19.47 -1.18 0.26
CA PRO A 85 -19.41 -2.15 1.34
C PRO A 85 -18.14 -1.98 2.18
N THR A 86 -18.30 -1.80 3.48
CA THR A 86 -17.21 -1.72 4.46
C THR A 86 -17.73 -2.13 5.83
N ALA A 87 -16.83 -2.37 6.78
CA ALA A 87 -17.19 -2.64 8.18
C ALA A 87 -18.04 -1.51 8.79
N SER A 88 -19.03 -1.85 9.61
CA SER A 88 -19.72 -0.87 10.43
C SER A 88 -18.75 -0.18 11.37
N TYR A 89 -18.95 1.12 11.62
CA TYR A 89 -17.98 1.90 12.37
C TYR A 89 -18.63 3.07 13.12
N ARG A 90 -17.90 3.58 14.13
CA ARG A 90 -18.11 4.91 14.71
C ARG A 90 -16.76 5.56 15.00
N THR A 91 -16.73 6.89 14.92
CA THR A 91 -15.54 7.68 15.20
C THR A 91 -15.70 8.43 16.52
N PHE A 92 -14.64 8.46 17.32
CA PHE A 92 -14.62 9.09 18.62
C PHE A 92 -13.33 9.91 18.80
N ASP A 93 -13.47 11.05 19.45
CA ASP A 93 -12.37 11.85 19.96
C ASP A 93 -12.21 11.65 21.49
N LYS A 94 -11.32 12.41 22.10
CA LYS A 94 -11.07 12.35 23.55
C LYS A 94 -12.30 12.72 24.37
N ALA A 95 -13.16 13.64 23.90
CA ALA A 95 -14.38 14.03 24.59
C ALA A 95 -15.43 12.93 24.54
N GLY A 96 -15.44 12.13 23.46
CA GLY A 96 -16.33 10.98 23.25
C GLY A 96 -15.87 9.67 23.88
N TYR A 97 -14.85 9.65 24.75
CA TYR A 97 -14.29 8.41 25.31
C TYR A 97 -15.33 7.51 26.00
N THR A 98 -16.22 8.08 26.79
CA THR A 98 -17.27 7.29 27.49
C THR A 98 -18.23 6.64 26.48
N GLN A 99 -18.65 7.34 25.44
CA GLN A 99 -19.49 6.83 24.37
C GLN A 99 -18.78 5.75 23.56
N ALA A 100 -17.46 5.89 23.36
CA ALA A 100 -16.64 4.88 22.70
C ALA A 100 -16.58 3.56 23.49
N LEU A 101 -16.44 3.64 24.82
CA LEU A 101 -16.51 2.46 25.69
C LEU A 101 -17.89 1.76 25.64
N GLU A 102 -18.98 2.53 25.59
CA GLU A 102 -20.31 1.94 25.43
C GLU A 102 -20.46 1.28 24.05
N TYR A 103 -19.95 1.93 22.99
CA TYR A 103 -19.97 1.34 21.65
C TYR A 103 -19.17 0.04 21.55
N LEU A 104 -18.01 -0.05 22.22
CA LEU A 104 -17.25 -1.31 22.29
C LEU A 104 -18.07 -2.45 22.90
N LYS A 105 -18.96 -2.18 23.85
CA LYS A 105 -19.84 -3.21 24.45
C LYS A 105 -20.95 -3.69 23.50
N GLU A 106 -21.29 -2.90 22.48
CA GLU A 106 -22.26 -3.27 21.44
C GLU A 106 -21.66 -4.25 20.42
N LEU A 107 -20.32 -4.24 20.26
CA LEU A 107 -19.59 -5.07 19.30
C LEU A 107 -19.24 -6.45 19.88
N GLN A 108 -18.90 -7.36 18.96
CA GLN A 108 -18.35 -8.67 19.32
C GLN A 108 -16.81 -8.67 19.10
N PRO A 109 -16.04 -9.37 19.93
CA PRO A 109 -14.62 -9.53 19.72
C PRO A 109 -14.31 -10.34 18.44
N PRO A 110 -13.14 -10.11 17.78
CA PRO A 110 -12.13 -9.11 18.11
C PRO A 110 -12.58 -7.68 17.81
N TYR A 111 -12.02 -6.69 18.51
CA TYR A 111 -12.32 -5.27 18.35
C TYR A 111 -11.26 -4.59 17.49
N VAL A 112 -11.66 -3.81 16.49
CA VAL A 112 -10.75 -3.10 15.60
C VAL A 112 -10.77 -1.61 15.91
N LEU A 113 -9.60 -1.09 16.32
CA LEU A 113 -9.38 0.33 16.61
C LEU A 113 -8.36 0.88 15.64
N LYS A 114 -8.68 1.99 14.96
CA LYS A 114 -7.79 2.62 13.98
C LYS A 114 -7.59 4.10 14.32
N ALA A 115 -6.34 4.55 14.43
CA ALA A 115 -6.04 5.98 14.43
C ALA A 115 -6.51 6.61 13.12
N ASP A 116 -7.15 7.78 13.17
CA ASP A 116 -7.75 8.41 12.00
C ASP A 116 -6.72 8.82 10.95
N GLY A 117 -5.64 9.47 11.37
CA GLY A 117 -4.60 9.96 10.46
C GLY A 117 -3.55 8.92 10.05
N LEU A 118 -2.55 9.39 9.28
CA LEU A 118 -1.42 8.59 8.86
C LEU A 118 -0.57 8.15 10.06
N ALA A 119 -0.36 6.86 10.22
CA ALA A 119 0.40 6.27 11.34
C ALA A 119 1.40 5.20 10.86
N ALA A 120 1.86 5.26 9.62
CA ALA A 120 2.86 4.37 9.01
C ALA A 120 2.56 2.87 9.25
N GLY A 121 1.29 2.46 9.05
CA GLY A 121 0.85 1.07 9.25
C GLY A 121 0.71 0.62 10.71
N LYS A 122 1.04 1.47 11.69
CA LYS A 122 1.03 1.13 13.13
C LYS A 122 -0.23 1.57 13.86
N GLY A 123 -1.09 2.35 13.20
CA GLY A 123 -2.30 2.94 13.79
C GLY A 123 -3.50 1.99 13.89
N VAL A 124 -3.35 0.69 13.61
CA VAL A 124 -4.41 -0.31 13.69
C VAL A 124 -4.11 -1.29 14.80
N VAL A 125 -5.08 -1.47 15.70
CA VAL A 125 -5.03 -2.43 16.80
C VAL A 125 -6.24 -3.35 16.69
N ILE A 126 -6.00 -4.65 16.79
CA ILE A 126 -7.03 -5.68 16.92
C ILE A 126 -6.92 -6.24 18.33
N ALA A 127 -7.92 -6.00 19.16
CA ALA A 127 -7.96 -6.42 20.55
C ALA A 127 -8.91 -7.61 20.74
N GLU A 128 -8.46 -8.64 21.43
CA GLU A 128 -9.22 -9.87 21.62
C GLU A 128 -10.24 -9.75 22.76
N THR A 129 -10.07 -8.80 23.66
CA THR A 129 -10.96 -8.60 24.80
C THR A 129 -11.41 -7.15 24.92
N LEU A 130 -12.59 -6.94 25.54
CA LEU A 130 -13.12 -5.60 25.80
C LEU A 130 -12.18 -4.77 26.69
N GLU A 131 -11.53 -5.42 27.67
CA GLU A 131 -10.59 -4.76 28.56
C GLU A 131 -9.34 -4.26 27.79
N GLU A 132 -8.80 -5.09 26.92
CA GLU A 132 -7.69 -4.71 26.03
C GLU A 132 -8.11 -3.57 25.11
N ALA A 133 -9.26 -3.68 24.43
CA ALA A 133 -9.78 -2.63 23.55
C ALA A 133 -9.95 -1.29 24.28
N GLY A 134 -10.45 -1.31 25.53
CA GLY A 134 -10.59 -0.10 26.34
C GLY A 134 -9.24 0.54 26.71
N ARG A 135 -8.23 -0.28 27.05
CA ARG A 135 -6.88 0.22 27.32
C ARG A 135 -6.22 0.83 26.07
N GLU A 136 -6.32 0.13 24.93
CA GLU A 136 -5.77 0.62 23.66
C GLU A 136 -6.46 1.90 23.20
N LEU A 137 -7.79 1.99 23.32
CA LEU A 137 -8.55 3.20 23.03
C LEU A 137 -8.06 4.39 23.85
N GLN A 138 -7.91 4.19 25.18
CA GLN A 138 -7.40 5.23 26.07
C GLN A 138 -5.99 5.67 25.66
N TRP A 139 -5.12 4.70 25.34
CA TRP A 139 -3.75 4.99 24.94
C TRP A 139 -3.67 5.73 23.61
N MET A 140 -4.45 5.33 22.61
CA MET A 140 -4.55 6.03 21.33
C MET A 140 -5.02 7.47 21.52
N LEU A 141 -6.15 7.70 22.21
CA LEU A 141 -6.72 9.04 22.47
C LEU A 141 -5.86 9.90 23.40
N SER A 142 -4.88 9.32 24.10
CA SER A 142 -3.87 10.08 24.86
C SER A 142 -2.71 10.59 24.00
N GLY A 143 -2.73 10.36 22.68
CA GLY A 143 -1.74 10.88 21.75
C GLY A 143 -0.62 9.91 21.37
N ARG A 144 -0.82 8.59 21.49
CA ARG A 144 0.19 7.56 21.11
C ARG A 144 0.76 7.77 19.71
N PHE A 145 -0.06 8.24 18.77
CA PHE A 145 0.32 8.50 17.38
C PHE A 145 0.27 10.00 17.03
N GLY A 146 0.47 10.89 18.03
CA GLY A 146 0.38 12.34 17.85
C GLY A 146 -1.00 12.75 17.34
N GLU A 147 -1.04 13.72 16.43
CA GLU A 147 -2.28 14.23 15.82
C GLU A 147 -3.08 13.14 15.07
N ALA A 148 -2.41 12.10 14.55
CA ALA A 148 -3.07 11.00 13.85
C ALA A 148 -4.07 10.24 14.76
N SER A 149 -3.88 10.26 16.07
CA SER A 149 -4.80 9.64 17.06
C SER A 149 -5.65 10.65 17.83
N ALA A 150 -5.79 11.90 17.35
CA ALA A 150 -6.76 12.84 17.90
C ALA A 150 -8.20 12.30 17.81
N ARG A 151 -8.45 11.42 16.83
CA ARG A 151 -9.68 10.63 16.68
C ARG A 151 -9.33 9.16 16.45
N VAL A 152 -10.23 8.28 16.90
CA VAL A 152 -10.14 6.84 16.71
C VAL A 152 -11.41 6.33 16.05
N VAL A 153 -11.25 5.58 14.98
CA VAL A 153 -12.34 4.85 14.32
C VAL A 153 -12.40 3.46 14.93
N ILE A 154 -13.54 3.09 15.47
CA ILE A 154 -13.82 1.75 16.00
C ILE A 154 -14.71 1.03 14.98
N GLU A 155 -14.29 -0.15 14.54
CA GLU A 155 -14.95 -0.95 13.51
C GLU A 155 -15.31 -2.34 14.02
N GLU A 156 -16.35 -2.93 13.43
CA GLU A 156 -16.55 -4.36 13.56
C GLU A 156 -15.41 -5.13 12.89
N TYR A 157 -15.13 -6.31 13.42
CA TYR A 157 -14.13 -7.19 12.81
C TYR A 157 -14.73 -7.93 11.60
N LEU A 158 -14.10 -7.80 10.44
CA LEU A 158 -14.44 -8.58 9.26
C LEU A 158 -13.60 -9.85 9.23
N SER A 159 -14.24 -11.01 9.12
CA SER A 159 -13.59 -12.31 9.00
C SER A 159 -13.61 -12.79 7.56
N GLY A 160 -12.45 -13.12 6.99
CA GLY A 160 -12.34 -13.57 5.61
C GLY A 160 -10.89 -13.66 5.17
N ILE A 161 -10.65 -13.56 3.86
CA ILE A 161 -9.31 -13.57 3.27
C ILE A 161 -9.07 -12.20 2.64
N GLU A 162 -7.96 -11.57 2.98
CA GLU A 162 -7.57 -10.26 2.44
C GLU A 162 -7.00 -10.38 1.02
N CYS A 163 -7.27 -9.36 0.20
CA CYS A 163 -6.55 -9.09 -1.03
C CYS A 163 -6.46 -7.58 -1.30
N SER A 164 -5.52 -7.21 -2.16
CA SER A 164 -5.24 -5.83 -2.58
C SER A 164 -5.59 -5.66 -4.05
N VAL A 165 -6.54 -4.77 -4.33
CA VAL A 165 -6.92 -4.39 -5.70
C VAL A 165 -6.37 -3.00 -5.99
N PHE A 166 -5.75 -2.84 -7.15
CA PHE A 166 -5.15 -1.60 -7.59
C PHE A 166 -5.93 -1.05 -8.78
N VAL A 167 -6.29 0.21 -8.70
CA VAL A 167 -7.02 0.91 -9.73
C VAL A 167 -6.19 2.07 -10.24
N ALA A 168 -5.82 2.05 -11.51
CA ALA A 168 -5.26 3.19 -12.21
C ALA A 168 -6.43 4.00 -12.80
N THR A 169 -6.54 5.29 -12.47
CA THR A 169 -7.66 6.12 -12.94
C THR A 169 -7.21 7.49 -13.43
N ASP A 170 -7.91 7.98 -14.45
CA ASP A 170 -7.79 9.33 -14.99
C ASP A 170 -8.85 10.29 -14.40
N GLY A 171 -9.59 9.83 -13.39
CA GLY A 171 -10.69 10.56 -12.76
C GLY A 171 -12.06 10.25 -13.36
N LYS A 172 -12.13 9.54 -14.50
CA LYS A 172 -13.39 9.13 -15.17
C LYS A 172 -13.37 7.66 -15.53
N ASN A 173 -12.30 7.25 -16.19
CA ASN A 173 -12.07 5.89 -16.60
C ASN A 173 -11.08 5.24 -15.64
N TRP A 174 -11.07 3.90 -15.64
CA TRP A 174 -10.13 3.15 -14.82
C TRP A 174 -9.65 1.88 -15.51
N ARG A 175 -8.51 1.37 -15.02
CA ARG A 175 -8.01 0.02 -15.30
C ARG A 175 -7.68 -0.62 -13.97
N VAL A 176 -8.12 -1.86 -13.82
CA VAL A 176 -7.72 -2.69 -12.68
C VAL A 176 -6.38 -3.30 -13.03
N LEU A 177 -5.38 -3.12 -12.17
CA LEU A 177 -4.07 -3.74 -12.29
C LEU A 177 -4.11 -5.15 -11.68
N PRO A 178 -3.08 -5.98 -11.87
CA PRO A 178 -3.03 -7.32 -11.29
C PRO A 178 -3.33 -7.31 -9.78
N VAL A 179 -4.28 -8.15 -9.36
CA VAL A 179 -4.66 -8.29 -7.95
C VAL A 179 -3.56 -8.98 -7.19
N ALA A 180 -3.25 -8.52 -5.97
CA ALA A 180 -2.26 -9.12 -5.11
C ALA A 180 -2.79 -9.41 -3.70
N LYS A 181 -2.05 -10.21 -2.95
CA LYS A 181 -2.24 -10.42 -1.51
C LYS A 181 -0.93 -10.16 -0.81
N ASP A 182 -0.96 -9.36 0.25
CA ASP A 182 0.18 -9.10 1.12
C ASP A 182 0.16 -9.98 2.39
N TYR A 183 1.27 -9.98 3.11
CA TYR A 183 1.49 -10.71 4.37
C TYR A 183 2.03 -9.75 5.40
N LYS A 184 1.15 -9.24 6.28
CA LYS A 184 1.45 -8.11 7.17
C LYS A 184 2.17 -8.49 8.46
N ARG A 185 2.00 -9.72 8.95
CA ARG A 185 2.60 -10.16 10.21
C ARG A 185 4.06 -10.55 10.04
N ILE A 186 4.88 -10.25 11.07
CA ILE A 186 6.32 -10.55 11.05
C ILE A 186 6.63 -12.05 11.09
N GLY A 187 5.81 -12.83 11.75
CA GLY A 187 6.01 -14.27 11.97
C GLY A 187 5.22 -15.14 11.03
N GLU A 188 5.73 -16.35 10.81
CA GLU A 188 5.04 -17.40 10.07
C GLU A 188 3.69 -17.75 10.70
N GLY A 189 2.72 -18.19 9.89
CA GLY A 189 1.36 -18.46 10.31
C GLY A 189 0.61 -17.20 10.74
N ASP A 190 0.96 -16.04 10.19
CA ASP A 190 0.39 -14.72 10.51
C ASP A 190 0.41 -14.39 12.01
N THR A 191 1.57 -14.61 12.64
CA THR A 191 1.80 -14.36 14.06
C THR A 191 2.69 -13.13 14.30
N GLY A 192 2.67 -12.62 15.54
CA GLY A 192 3.51 -11.49 15.94
C GLY A 192 2.98 -10.13 15.53
N ALA A 193 3.85 -9.13 15.50
CA ALA A 193 3.48 -7.74 15.23
C ALA A 193 3.13 -7.49 13.75
N ASN A 194 2.27 -6.51 13.50
CA ASN A 194 2.05 -5.95 12.16
C ASN A 194 3.32 -5.23 11.68
N THR A 195 3.59 -5.34 10.39
CA THR A 195 4.72 -4.71 9.69
C THR A 195 4.22 -3.88 8.50
N GLY A 196 5.13 -3.32 7.72
CA GLY A 196 4.81 -2.75 6.41
C GLY A 196 4.58 -3.79 5.30
N GLY A 197 4.60 -5.09 5.62
CA GLY A 197 4.49 -6.21 4.69
C GLY A 197 5.77 -7.04 4.63
N MET A 198 5.61 -8.37 4.68
CA MET A 198 6.69 -9.36 4.65
C MET A 198 6.80 -10.08 3.31
N GLY A 199 5.86 -9.85 2.43
CA GLY A 199 5.80 -10.41 1.09
C GLY A 199 4.46 -10.18 0.43
N SER A 200 4.38 -10.50 -0.85
CA SER A 200 3.13 -10.45 -1.63
C SER A 200 3.14 -11.51 -2.72
N VAL A 201 1.96 -11.84 -3.22
CA VAL A 201 1.76 -12.76 -4.34
C VAL A 201 0.67 -12.22 -5.27
N SER A 202 0.78 -12.51 -6.56
CA SER A 202 -0.17 -12.16 -7.61
C SER A 202 -0.11 -13.23 -8.72
N PRO A 203 -1.26 -13.67 -9.31
CA PRO A 203 -2.63 -13.32 -8.96
C PRO A 203 -3.09 -14.01 -7.67
N VAL A 204 -4.28 -13.64 -7.21
CA VAL A 204 -4.95 -14.22 -6.05
C VAL A 204 -6.07 -15.12 -6.53
N ALA A 205 -5.99 -16.43 -6.25
CA ALA A 205 -6.87 -17.44 -6.84
C ALA A 205 -8.37 -17.20 -6.60
N PHE A 206 -8.76 -16.70 -5.41
CA PHE A 206 -10.17 -16.44 -5.10
C PHE A 206 -10.70 -15.12 -5.69
N ALA A 207 -9.82 -14.26 -6.21
CA ALA A 207 -10.19 -13.03 -6.92
C ALA A 207 -10.51 -13.34 -8.38
N ASP A 208 -11.42 -14.28 -8.59
CA ASP A 208 -11.90 -14.72 -9.90
C ASP A 208 -12.79 -13.66 -10.57
N GLU A 209 -13.21 -13.92 -11.81
CA GLU A 209 -14.05 -13.01 -12.59
C GLU A 209 -15.35 -12.64 -11.86
N ALA A 210 -15.98 -13.60 -11.17
CA ALA A 210 -17.24 -13.39 -10.45
C ALA A 210 -17.05 -12.48 -9.22
N PHE A 211 -15.94 -12.66 -8.49
CA PHE A 211 -15.58 -11.80 -7.37
C PHE A 211 -15.20 -10.40 -7.87
N MET A 212 -14.37 -10.29 -8.91
CA MET A 212 -13.93 -9.01 -9.47
C MET A 212 -15.09 -8.23 -10.10
N ALA A 213 -16.08 -8.89 -10.69
CA ALA A 213 -17.30 -8.21 -11.16
C ALA A 213 -18.04 -7.50 -10.00
N LYS A 214 -18.14 -8.15 -8.81
CA LYS A 214 -18.71 -7.52 -7.61
C LYS A 214 -17.84 -6.36 -7.11
N VAL A 215 -16.52 -6.51 -7.15
CA VAL A 215 -15.57 -5.43 -6.77
C VAL A 215 -15.78 -4.23 -7.67
N GLU A 216 -15.86 -4.44 -8.98
CA GLU A 216 -16.08 -3.36 -9.93
C GLU A 216 -17.43 -2.66 -9.72
N GLU A 217 -18.51 -3.42 -9.64
CA GLU A 217 -19.87 -2.88 -9.53
C GLU A 217 -20.11 -2.16 -8.19
N ARG A 218 -19.66 -2.76 -7.08
CA ARG A 218 -20.04 -2.33 -5.73
C ARG A 218 -19.02 -1.43 -5.07
N ILE A 219 -17.77 -1.38 -5.59
CA ILE A 219 -16.66 -0.67 -4.95
C ILE A 219 -16.00 0.29 -5.93
N ILE A 220 -15.41 -0.19 -7.03
CA ILE A 220 -14.61 0.68 -7.92
C ILE A 220 -15.48 1.75 -8.57
N ARG A 221 -16.56 1.35 -9.24
CA ARG A 221 -17.47 2.29 -9.91
C ARG A 221 -18.05 3.34 -8.97
N PRO A 222 -18.64 2.98 -7.80
CA PRO A 222 -19.13 3.97 -6.84
C PRO A 222 -18.02 4.87 -6.28
N THR A 223 -16.78 4.35 -6.15
CA THR A 223 -15.62 5.15 -5.72
C THR A 223 -15.31 6.24 -6.73
N ILE A 224 -15.11 5.87 -8.01
CA ILE A 224 -14.79 6.84 -9.08
C ILE A 224 -15.92 7.85 -9.26
N GLU A 225 -17.17 7.38 -9.35
CA GLU A 225 -18.33 8.27 -9.46
C GLU A 225 -18.52 9.18 -8.24
N GLY A 226 -18.22 8.67 -7.05
CA GLY A 226 -18.27 9.43 -5.81
C GLY A 226 -17.25 10.56 -5.79
N LEU A 227 -16.01 10.28 -6.17
CA LEU A 227 -14.95 11.28 -6.30
C LEU A 227 -15.35 12.38 -7.30
N GLN A 228 -15.90 12.01 -8.46
CA GLN A 228 -16.41 12.97 -9.45
C GLN A 228 -17.54 13.84 -8.89
N LYS A 229 -18.52 13.24 -8.22
CA LYS A 229 -19.67 13.96 -7.62
C LYS A 229 -19.23 14.96 -6.54
N GLU A 230 -18.11 14.67 -5.87
CA GLU A 230 -17.50 15.60 -4.91
C GLU A 230 -16.58 16.66 -5.55
N GLY A 231 -16.45 16.64 -6.89
CA GLY A 231 -15.60 17.57 -7.63
C GLY A 231 -14.10 17.34 -7.41
N ILE A 232 -13.71 16.10 -7.13
CA ILE A 232 -12.31 15.68 -6.93
C ILE A 232 -11.76 15.19 -8.29
N ASP A 233 -10.75 15.88 -8.83
CA ASP A 233 -10.00 15.46 -10.01
C ASP A 233 -8.91 14.47 -9.61
N TYR A 234 -9.29 13.20 -9.49
CA TYR A 234 -8.40 12.14 -9.02
C TYR A 234 -7.70 11.47 -10.20
N ARG A 235 -6.43 11.76 -10.41
CA ARG A 235 -5.59 11.15 -11.46
C ARG A 235 -4.43 10.43 -10.82
N GLY A 236 -4.53 9.12 -10.70
CA GLY A 236 -3.51 8.35 -9.97
C GLY A 236 -3.96 6.94 -9.65
N PHE A 237 -3.28 6.34 -8.71
CA PHE A 237 -3.60 5.01 -8.23
C PHE A 237 -4.52 5.08 -7.01
N ILE A 238 -5.45 4.13 -6.95
CA ILE A 238 -6.24 3.83 -5.75
C ILE A 238 -5.94 2.39 -5.38
N PHE A 239 -5.28 2.19 -4.25
CA PHE A 239 -5.19 0.89 -3.60
C PHE A 239 -6.48 0.67 -2.81
N ILE A 240 -7.06 -0.49 -2.96
CA ILE A 240 -8.27 -0.93 -2.25
C ILE A 240 -7.93 -2.20 -1.49
N GLY A 241 -7.74 -2.10 -0.17
CA GLY A 241 -7.63 -3.26 0.70
C GLY A 241 -9.01 -3.89 0.89
N LEU A 242 -9.15 -5.15 0.51
CA LEU A 242 -10.42 -5.87 0.53
C LEU A 242 -10.37 -7.06 1.49
N MET A 243 -11.49 -7.28 2.19
CA MET A 243 -11.81 -8.54 2.84
C MET A 243 -12.83 -9.29 1.99
N ASN A 244 -12.51 -10.51 1.56
CA ASN A 244 -13.47 -11.44 0.97
C ASN A 244 -14.22 -12.15 2.10
N VAL A 245 -15.44 -11.71 2.37
CA VAL A 245 -16.32 -12.31 3.36
C VAL A 245 -17.32 -13.22 2.63
N SER A 246 -17.06 -14.51 2.62
CA SER A 246 -17.95 -15.51 1.98
C SER A 246 -18.32 -15.15 0.53
N GLY A 247 -17.34 -14.77 -0.27
CA GLY A 247 -17.51 -14.40 -1.69
C GLY A 247 -18.06 -12.99 -1.94
N ASN A 248 -18.10 -12.14 -0.91
CA ASN A 248 -18.50 -10.74 -1.03
C ASN A 248 -17.34 -9.81 -0.61
N PRO A 249 -16.99 -8.81 -1.44
CA PRO A 249 -15.94 -7.87 -1.13
C PRO A 249 -16.43 -6.78 -0.16
N TYR A 250 -15.60 -6.50 0.86
CA TYR A 250 -15.75 -5.38 1.78
C TYR A 250 -14.44 -4.59 1.82
N VAL A 251 -14.53 -3.26 1.75
CA VAL A 251 -13.35 -2.40 1.84
C VAL A 251 -12.87 -2.31 3.28
N ILE A 252 -11.59 -2.64 3.49
CA ILE A 252 -10.86 -2.46 4.75
C ILE A 252 -10.32 -1.04 4.83
N GLU A 253 -9.68 -0.59 3.73
CA GLU A 253 -9.04 0.72 3.62
C GLU A 253 -8.80 1.10 2.15
N TYR A 254 -8.61 2.40 1.91
CA TYR A 254 -8.05 2.94 0.68
C TYR A 254 -6.64 3.49 0.95
N ASN A 255 -5.78 3.39 -0.07
CA ASN A 255 -4.58 4.21 -0.14
C ASN A 255 -4.54 4.97 -1.48
N CYS A 256 -4.02 6.20 -1.47
CA CYS A 256 -3.96 7.06 -2.65
C CYS A 256 -2.68 6.85 -3.50
N ARG A 257 -2.11 5.67 -3.41
CA ARG A 257 -0.87 5.25 -4.07
C ARG A 257 -0.85 3.72 -4.21
N MET A 258 0.20 3.20 -4.81
CA MET A 258 0.43 1.75 -4.88
C MET A 258 0.82 1.18 -3.51
N GLY A 259 0.63 -0.14 -3.33
CA GLY A 259 1.03 -0.87 -2.13
C GLY A 259 2.53 -1.17 -2.07
N ASP A 260 3.02 -1.51 -0.91
CA ASP A 260 4.39 -1.97 -0.67
C ASP A 260 4.34 -3.05 0.43
N PRO A 261 4.57 -4.36 0.08
CA PRO A 261 5.34 -4.85 -1.07
C PRO A 261 4.51 -5.37 -2.26
N GLU A 262 3.28 -4.99 -2.45
CA GLU A 262 2.47 -5.52 -3.55
C GLU A 262 2.94 -5.00 -4.91
N THR A 263 3.43 -3.76 -4.97
CA THR A 263 3.90 -3.15 -6.23
C THR A 263 4.95 -4.01 -6.90
N GLU A 264 5.85 -4.62 -6.15
CA GLU A 264 6.91 -5.48 -6.67
C GLU A 264 6.36 -6.72 -7.39
N SER A 265 5.26 -7.30 -6.90
CA SER A 265 4.57 -8.41 -7.57
C SER A 265 3.71 -7.93 -8.74
N VAL A 266 3.00 -6.82 -8.58
CA VAL A 266 2.09 -6.26 -9.59
C VAL A 266 2.85 -5.82 -10.84
N MET A 267 3.97 -5.09 -10.66
CA MET A 267 4.76 -4.55 -11.77
C MET A 267 5.36 -5.64 -12.65
N LEU A 268 5.77 -6.78 -12.06
CA LEU A 268 6.28 -7.92 -12.83
C LEU A 268 5.22 -8.55 -13.74
N ARG A 269 3.93 -8.31 -13.47
CA ARG A 269 2.82 -8.86 -14.24
C ARG A 269 2.17 -7.86 -15.21
N ILE A 270 2.74 -6.69 -15.38
CA ILE A 270 2.26 -5.71 -16.37
C ILE A 270 3.13 -5.82 -17.62
N ASP A 271 2.53 -6.32 -18.72
CA ASP A 271 3.19 -6.44 -20.03
C ASP A 271 3.02 -5.18 -20.90
N SER A 272 2.07 -4.30 -20.56
CA SER A 272 1.84 -3.04 -21.24
C SER A 272 2.94 -2.03 -20.94
N ASP A 273 3.12 -1.04 -21.83
CA ASP A 273 3.99 0.11 -21.54
C ASP A 273 3.45 0.90 -20.34
N PHE A 274 4.20 0.82 -19.25
CA PHE A 274 3.79 1.45 -17.99
C PHE A 274 3.90 2.98 -18.03
N VAL A 275 4.83 3.52 -18.84
CA VAL A 275 4.95 4.98 -19.02
C VAL A 275 3.75 5.51 -19.78
N GLU A 276 3.28 4.81 -20.82
CA GLU A 276 2.04 5.17 -21.53
C GLU A 276 0.84 5.19 -20.56
N LEU A 277 0.71 4.20 -19.68
CA LEU A 277 -0.35 4.17 -18.67
C LEU A 277 -0.31 5.44 -17.79
N LEU A 278 0.86 5.81 -17.28
CA LEU A 278 1.06 6.98 -16.42
C LEU A 278 0.73 8.28 -17.14
N GLU A 279 1.16 8.44 -18.40
CA GLU A 279 0.87 9.61 -19.22
C GLU A 279 -0.64 9.74 -19.49
N ARG A 280 -1.30 8.66 -19.89
CA ARG A 280 -2.75 8.66 -20.14
C ARG A 280 -3.57 8.96 -18.87
N MET A 281 -3.15 8.42 -17.71
CA MET A 281 -3.76 8.78 -16.44
C MET A 281 -3.66 10.28 -16.17
N ALA A 282 -2.45 10.84 -16.29
CA ALA A 282 -2.20 12.25 -16.01
C ALA A 282 -2.90 13.19 -17.01
N MET A 283 -3.04 12.78 -18.27
CA MET A 283 -3.74 13.56 -19.32
C MET A 283 -5.27 13.47 -19.22
N GLY A 284 -5.83 12.49 -18.51
CA GLY A 284 -7.29 12.26 -18.50
C GLY A 284 -7.79 11.50 -19.73
N ASP A 285 -6.98 10.62 -20.30
CA ASP A 285 -7.19 9.92 -21.57
C ASP A 285 -6.99 8.40 -21.45
N LEU A 286 -7.61 7.81 -20.44
CA LEU A 286 -7.49 6.37 -20.17
C LEU A 286 -8.59 5.54 -20.88
N GLY A 287 -9.53 6.20 -21.58
CA GLY A 287 -10.77 5.59 -22.05
C GLY A 287 -10.59 4.36 -22.93
N ASP A 288 -9.69 4.40 -23.91
CA ASP A 288 -9.42 3.31 -24.88
C ASP A 288 -8.14 2.52 -24.59
N TYR A 289 -7.40 2.87 -23.50
CA TYR A 289 -6.19 2.14 -23.11
C TYR A 289 -6.52 0.68 -22.78
N GLN A 290 -5.70 -0.25 -23.25
CA GLN A 290 -5.83 -1.68 -22.95
C GLN A 290 -4.64 -2.13 -22.11
N LEU A 291 -4.90 -2.49 -20.87
CA LEU A 291 -3.89 -3.11 -20.01
C LEU A 291 -3.71 -4.57 -20.43
N GLN A 292 -2.46 -4.98 -20.61
CA GLN A 292 -2.07 -6.37 -20.83
C GLN A 292 -1.34 -6.88 -19.60
N GLU A 293 -1.79 -8.02 -19.11
CA GLU A 293 -1.21 -8.68 -17.94
C GLU A 293 -0.54 -9.98 -18.34
N SER A 294 0.62 -10.25 -17.74
CA SER A 294 1.26 -11.56 -17.81
C SER A 294 0.39 -12.63 -17.15
N PRO A 295 0.23 -13.79 -17.79
CA PRO A 295 -0.47 -14.93 -17.19
C PRO A 295 0.34 -15.61 -16.07
N GLU A 296 1.61 -15.26 -15.90
CA GLU A 296 2.48 -15.86 -14.90
C GLU A 296 2.12 -15.39 -13.48
N TYR A 297 2.51 -16.19 -12.50
CA TYR A 297 2.46 -15.82 -11.09
C TYR A 297 3.69 -14.99 -10.71
N ALA A 298 3.48 -13.96 -9.91
CA ALA A 298 4.54 -13.21 -9.28
C ALA A 298 4.53 -13.44 -7.76
N ALA A 299 5.69 -13.59 -7.18
CA ALA A 299 5.87 -13.62 -5.73
C ALA A 299 6.94 -12.60 -5.32
N THR A 300 6.77 -12.04 -4.13
CA THR A 300 7.72 -11.12 -3.50
C THR A 300 7.97 -11.58 -2.07
N VAL A 301 9.23 -11.70 -1.68
CA VAL A 301 9.68 -12.04 -0.34
C VAL A 301 10.53 -10.89 0.21
N VAL A 302 10.13 -10.34 1.36
CA VAL A 302 10.81 -9.20 1.98
C VAL A 302 11.89 -9.69 2.95
N LEU A 303 13.10 -9.19 2.76
CA LEU A 303 14.25 -9.44 3.63
C LEU A 303 14.39 -8.29 4.61
N VAL A 304 14.32 -8.59 5.91
CA VAL A 304 14.29 -7.60 6.98
C VAL A 304 15.50 -7.71 7.91
N SER A 305 15.78 -6.62 8.62
CA SER A 305 16.77 -6.59 9.71
C SER A 305 16.22 -7.30 10.94
N GLN A 306 17.06 -8.06 11.63
CA GLN A 306 16.73 -8.67 12.92
C GLN A 306 16.25 -7.62 13.93
N GLY A 307 15.07 -7.85 14.52
CA GLY A 307 14.41 -6.92 15.44
C GLY A 307 13.31 -6.07 14.82
N TYR A 308 13.21 -6.01 13.48
CA TYR A 308 12.08 -5.37 12.80
C TYR A 308 10.74 -6.06 13.20
N PRO A 309 9.63 -5.32 13.40
CA PRO A 309 9.40 -3.89 13.15
C PRO A 309 9.77 -2.95 14.30
N GLU A 310 10.38 -3.44 15.35
CA GLU A 310 10.82 -2.64 16.51
C GLU A 310 12.22 -2.03 16.26
N ASN A 311 13.10 -2.10 17.27
CA ASN A 311 14.45 -1.58 17.15
C ASN A 311 15.37 -2.59 16.44
N TYR A 312 16.09 -2.14 15.45
CA TYR A 312 17.01 -2.96 14.66
C TYR A 312 18.33 -2.20 14.39
N PRO A 313 19.45 -2.92 14.37
CA PRO A 313 20.75 -2.35 14.02
C PRO A 313 20.85 -2.10 12.51
N LYS A 314 21.69 -1.12 12.13
CA LYS A 314 21.93 -0.69 10.75
C LYS A 314 23.40 -0.72 10.41
N GLY A 315 23.77 -0.48 9.13
CA GLY A 315 25.16 -0.35 8.69
C GLY A 315 25.86 -1.67 8.38
N PHE A 316 25.13 -2.78 8.26
CA PHE A 316 25.73 -4.06 7.87
C PHE A 316 25.93 -4.16 6.37
N PRO A 317 27.15 -4.55 5.91
CA PRO A 317 27.40 -4.76 4.48
C PRO A 317 26.45 -5.80 3.87
N ILE A 318 25.99 -5.49 2.66
CA ILE A 318 25.08 -6.34 1.89
C ILE A 318 25.84 -6.89 0.70
N SER A 319 25.78 -8.20 0.48
CA SER A 319 26.20 -8.84 -0.76
C SER A 319 25.04 -9.61 -1.37
N TYR A 320 24.94 -9.55 -2.70
CA TYR A 320 23.92 -10.24 -3.47
C TYR A 320 24.46 -10.64 -4.85
N PRO A 321 23.87 -11.65 -5.51
CA PRO A 321 24.33 -12.09 -6.81
C PRO A 321 24.11 -11.03 -7.89
N HIS A 322 24.87 -11.11 -8.98
CA HIS A 322 24.54 -10.36 -10.18
C HIS A 322 23.23 -10.89 -10.76
N MET A 323 22.26 -9.99 -11.02
CA MET A 323 20.92 -10.36 -11.51
C MET A 323 20.98 -10.64 -13.02
N PRO A 324 20.75 -11.88 -13.46
CA PRO A 324 20.93 -12.22 -14.86
C PRO A 324 19.66 -12.37 -15.68
N THR A 325 18.45 -12.27 -15.08
CA THR A 325 17.21 -12.65 -15.77
C THR A 325 16.13 -11.58 -15.70
N PHE A 326 15.27 -11.53 -16.73
CA PHE A 326 14.11 -10.66 -16.79
C PHE A 326 12.97 -11.09 -15.85
N ASP A 327 13.01 -12.35 -15.35
CA ASP A 327 11.95 -12.96 -14.55
C ASP A 327 12.15 -12.78 -13.05
N SER A 328 13.17 -12.03 -12.65
CA SER A 328 13.50 -11.81 -11.24
C SER A 328 14.13 -10.44 -11.00
N ALA A 329 13.81 -9.86 -9.85
CA ALA A 329 14.33 -8.57 -9.43
C ALA A 329 14.66 -8.55 -7.94
N LEU A 330 15.70 -7.77 -7.57
CA LEU A 330 15.95 -7.33 -6.21
C LEU A 330 15.66 -5.84 -6.11
N PHE A 331 14.60 -5.50 -5.40
CA PHE A 331 14.27 -4.10 -5.15
C PHE A 331 14.91 -3.63 -3.85
N HIS A 332 15.48 -2.43 -3.88
CA HIS A 332 16.08 -1.80 -2.72
C HIS A 332 15.05 -1.04 -1.91
N ALA A 333 14.97 -1.33 -0.61
CA ALA A 333 14.18 -0.59 0.37
C ALA A 333 15.13 0.14 1.34
N GLY A 334 15.34 -0.37 2.53
CA GLY A 334 16.20 0.21 3.54
C GLY A 334 17.69 -0.06 3.30
N THR A 335 18.23 0.42 2.21
CA THR A 335 19.65 0.32 1.85
C THR A 335 20.27 1.70 1.60
N MET A 336 21.56 1.84 1.85
CA MET A 336 22.33 3.04 1.52
C MET A 336 23.78 2.68 1.20
N GLN A 337 24.53 3.60 0.58
CA GLN A 337 25.97 3.48 0.47
C GLN A 337 26.64 4.10 1.70
N ASP A 338 27.64 3.42 2.26
CA ASP A 338 28.50 3.97 3.29
C ASP A 338 29.53 4.97 2.70
N ALA A 339 30.36 5.56 3.56
CA ALA A 339 31.38 6.52 3.14
C ALA A 339 32.44 5.92 2.18
N SER A 340 32.55 4.59 2.13
CA SER A 340 33.46 3.85 1.23
C SER A 340 32.77 3.39 -0.06
N GLY A 341 31.46 3.69 -0.22
CA GLY A 341 30.66 3.30 -1.39
C GLY A 341 30.12 1.87 -1.32
N HIS A 342 30.26 1.16 -0.20
CA HIS A 342 29.68 -0.16 -0.03
C HIS A 342 28.20 -0.06 0.30
N LEU A 343 27.40 -0.99 -0.25
CA LEU A 343 25.98 -1.10 0.09
C LEU A 343 25.81 -1.67 1.51
N VAL A 344 25.03 -0.98 2.33
CA VAL A 344 24.78 -1.37 3.73
C VAL A 344 23.28 -1.25 4.07
N THR A 345 22.85 -1.98 5.12
CA THR A 345 21.49 -1.88 5.66
C THR A 345 21.26 -0.52 6.31
N SER A 346 20.11 0.12 6.01
CA SER A 346 19.71 1.42 6.59
C SER A 346 18.28 1.44 7.11
N GLY A 347 17.49 0.38 6.88
CA GLY A 347 16.10 0.27 7.28
C GLY A 347 15.72 -1.09 7.85
N GLY A 348 14.46 -1.21 8.26
CA GLY A 348 13.87 -2.46 8.76
C GLY A 348 13.64 -3.45 7.64
N ARG A 349 12.85 -3.08 6.62
CA ARG A 349 12.80 -3.80 5.33
C ARG A 349 14.00 -3.35 4.52
N VAL A 350 14.82 -4.29 4.08
CA VAL A 350 16.14 -4.01 3.48
C VAL A 350 16.11 -4.18 1.97
N LEU A 351 15.69 -5.35 1.52
CA LEU A 351 15.56 -5.72 0.10
C LEU A 351 14.29 -6.56 -0.08
N THR A 352 13.76 -6.58 -1.30
CA THR A 352 12.72 -7.53 -1.69
C THR A 352 13.21 -8.37 -2.85
N ALA A 353 13.02 -9.69 -2.76
CA ALA A 353 13.25 -10.62 -3.86
C ALA A 353 11.90 -10.89 -4.52
N SER A 354 11.78 -10.57 -5.82
CA SER A 354 10.55 -10.74 -6.59
C SER A 354 10.82 -11.55 -7.85
N CYS A 355 9.99 -12.56 -8.11
CA CYS A 355 10.18 -13.46 -9.24
C CYS A 355 8.86 -13.83 -9.89
N LEU A 356 8.91 -14.11 -11.20
CA LEU A 356 7.83 -14.73 -11.97
C LEU A 356 7.99 -16.26 -11.99
N GLY A 357 6.87 -16.96 -12.19
CA GLY A 357 6.82 -18.40 -12.40
C GLY A 357 5.51 -18.82 -13.06
N THR A 358 5.52 -19.95 -13.72
CA THR A 358 4.31 -20.51 -14.38
C THR A 358 3.27 -21.01 -13.38
N THR A 359 3.70 -21.23 -12.13
CA THR A 359 2.86 -21.53 -10.97
C THR A 359 3.28 -20.68 -9.78
N LEU A 360 2.39 -20.50 -8.81
CA LEU A 360 2.72 -19.77 -7.57
C LEU A 360 3.88 -20.45 -6.82
N GLN A 361 3.91 -21.80 -6.78
CA GLN A 361 5.00 -22.53 -6.14
C GLN A 361 6.34 -22.25 -6.81
N GLU A 362 6.38 -22.26 -8.16
CA GLU A 362 7.62 -21.95 -8.90
C GLU A 362 8.09 -20.52 -8.63
N ALA A 363 7.19 -19.53 -8.65
CA ALA A 363 7.52 -18.14 -8.35
C ALA A 363 8.13 -18.01 -6.93
N LEU A 364 7.53 -18.68 -5.94
CA LEU A 364 8.01 -18.70 -4.56
C LEU A 364 9.38 -19.38 -4.43
N ASP A 365 9.56 -20.54 -5.07
CA ASP A 365 10.84 -21.28 -5.03
C ASP A 365 11.97 -20.41 -5.60
N ARG A 366 11.73 -19.72 -6.71
CA ARG A 366 12.66 -18.76 -7.30
C ARG A 366 12.96 -17.59 -6.36
N CYS A 367 11.92 -17.00 -5.73
CA CYS A 367 12.09 -15.92 -4.76
C CYS A 367 12.94 -16.33 -3.56
N TYR A 368 12.66 -17.50 -2.97
CA TYR A 368 13.44 -17.99 -1.84
C TYR A 368 14.88 -18.32 -2.22
N HIS A 369 15.09 -18.92 -3.41
CA HIS A 369 16.43 -19.16 -3.93
C HIS A 369 17.20 -17.85 -4.09
N LEU A 370 16.58 -16.79 -4.63
CA LEU A 370 17.18 -15.48 -4.77
C LEU A 370 17.42 -14.82 -3.41
N ALA A 371 16.45 -14.88 -2.50
CA ALA A 371 16.56 -14.35 -1.14
C ALA A 371 17.71 -15.02 -0.34
N ASP A 372 17.93 -16.31 -0.55
CA ASP A 372 19.01 -17.05 0.11
C ASP A 372 20.40 -16.63 -0.36
N GLN A 373 20.53 -16.14 -1.59
CA GLN A 373 21.79 -15.61 -2.13
C GLN A 373 22.12 -14.19 -1.64
N VAL A 374 21.17 -13.50 -1.03
CA VAL A 374 21.41 -12.18 -0.40
C VAL A 374 21.96 -12.39 1.01
N HIS A 375 23.10 -11.78 1.33
CA HIS A 375 23.73 -11.92 2.62
C HIS A 375 23.96 -10.57 3.30
N TYR A 376 23.49 -10.47 4.54
CA TYR A 376 23.86 -9.43 5.51
C TYR A 376 23.62 -9.96 6.92
N ARG A 377 24.31 -9.38 7.90
CA ARG A 377 24.18 -9.81 9.30
C ARG A 377 22.79 -9.53 9.82
N GLY A 378 22.15 -10.54 10.42
CA GLY A 378 20.81 -10.43 11.00
C GLY A 378 19.68 -10.42 9.95
N LYS A 379 19.93 -10.97 8.75
CA LYS A 379 18.87 -11.18 7.76
C LYS A 379 17.77 -12.10 8.32
N THR A 380 16.53 -11.65 8.19
CA THR A 380 15.33 -12.42 8.56
C THR A 380 14.29 -12.30 7.43
N LEU A 381 13.48 -13.32 7.22
CA LEU A 381 12.37 -13.35 6.24
C LEU A 381 11.32 -14.38 6.70
N ARG A 382 10.11 -14.29 6.17
CA ARG A 382 9.08 -15.34 6.30
C ARG A 382 9.26 -16.39 5.21
N ARG A 383 9.05 -17.66 5.57
CA ARG A 383 9.17 -18.79 4.62
C ARG A 383 7.83 -19.39 4.23
N ASP A 384 6.73 -18.83 4.70
CA ASP A 384 5.37 -19.30 4.46
C ASP A 384 4.54 -18.39 3.53
N ILE A 385 5.18 -17.42 2.87
CA ILE A 385 4.50 -16.53 1.91
C ILE A 385 3.83 -17.39 0.82
N GLY A 386 2.54 -17.14 0.53
CA GLY A 386 1.76 -17.82 -0.49
C GLY A 386 1.27 -19.23 -0.14
N GLN A 387 1.70 -19.82 0.99
CA GLN A 387 1.36 -21.20 1.34
C GLN A 387 -0.12 -21.41 1.66
N ASP A 388 -0.79 -20.38 2.16
CA ASP A 388 -2.23 -20.37 2.39
C ASP A 388 -3.02 -20.44 1.06
N LEU A 389 -2.59 -19.70 0.03
CA LEU A 389 -3.22 -19.68 -1.28
C LEU A 389 -2.97 -20.98 -2.05
N ILE A 390 -1.78 -21.60 -1.91
CA ILE A 390 -1.49 -22.90 -2.51
C ILE A 390 -2.43 -23.98 -1.93
N LYS A 391 -2.68 -23.95 -0.63
CA LYS A 391 -3.62 -24.87 0.02
C LYS A 391 -5.05 -24.69 -0.49
N LEU A 392 -5.50 -23.44 -0.67
CA LEU A 392 -6.83 -23.15 -1.22
C LEU A 392 -7.01 -23.59 -2.67
N GLN A 393 -5.94 -23.66 -3.47
CA GLN A 393 -5.98 -24.17 -4.85
C GLN A 393 -6.05 -25.70 -4.92
N GLY A 394 -5.62 -26.40 -3.87
CA GLY A 394 -5.61 -27.87 -3.77
C GLY A 394 -6.90 -28.47 -3.18
N GLU A 395 -7.78 -27.65 -2.65
CA GLU A 395 -9.13 -28.03 -2.18
C GLU A 395 -10.17 -27.80 -3.29
#